data_176664f0fc3b34085da23e6bed84da8e
#
_entry.id   176664f0fc3b34085da23e6bed84da8e
#
_cell.length_a   1.000
_cell.length_b   1.000
_cell.length_c   1.000
_cell.angle_alpha   90.00
_cell.angle_beta   90.00
_cell.angle_gamma   90.00
#
_symmetry.space_group_name_H-M   'P 1'
#
loop_
_entity.id
_entity.type
_entity.pdbx_description
1 polymer ?
#
loop_
_entity_poly.entity_id
_entity_poly.type
_entity_poly.pdbx_seq_one_letter_code
_entity_poly.pdbx_strand_id
1 'polypeptide(L)'
;MEKQEQTQPVRGQNLLEWYEALISAALVLVLIFSFFFRIIQVDGSSMVPTLVNGDKLIVWGAGYTPQRGDVVIVDSYTSYGKPLVKRVIAKGGDTVSIDYATGTVAVNGEVLQEDYIAEPTYLGYDVTFPYTVPEGTVFVMGDNRNQSLDSRYTYVGCIDERDILGRVLLCFMPFTDFGVVK
;
A
#
# COMPACT_ATOMS: atom_id res chain seq x y z
N MET A 1 35.38 59.29 -11.82
CA MET A 1 34.21 58.96 -11.01
C MET A 1 33.12 58.47 -11.97
N GLU A 2 33.02 57.16 -12.16
CA GLU A 2 32.07 56.52 -13.07
C GLU A 2 30.77 56.26 -12.29
N LYS A 3 29.69 56.92 -12.70
CA LYS A 3 28.36 56.70 -12.13
C LYS A 3 27.84 55.35 -12.62
N GLN A 4 27.76 54.40 -11.73
CA GLN A 4 26.99 53.15 -11.98
C GLN A 4 25.49 53.54 -12.11
N GLU A 5 24.98 53.45 -13.31
CA GLU A 5 23.56 53.58 -13.63
C GLU A 5 22.84 52.31 -13.10
N GLN A 6 22.18 52.47 -11.97
CA GLN A 6 21.28 51.42 -11.45
C GLN A 6 20.05 51.36 -12.38
N THR A 7 20.05 50.42 -13.31
CA THR A 7 18.87 50.09 -14.11
C THR A 7 17.81 49.47 -13.20
N GLN A 8 16.74 50.24 -12.94
CA GLN A 8 15.58 49.71 -12.22
C GLN A 8 14.90 48.63 -13.08
N PRO A 9 14.53 47.47 -12.50
CA PRO A 9 13.88 46.40 -13.26
C PRO A 9 12.53 46.89 -13.78
N VAL A 10 12.28 46.64 -15.05
CA VAL A 10 11.02 47.02 -15.71
C VAL A 10 9.91 46.15 -15.09
N ARG A 11 8.77 46.78 -14.73
CA ARG A 11 7.64 46.16 -13.99
C ARG A 11 7.12 44.83 -14.63
N GLY A 12 7.36 44.59 -15.92
CA GLY A 12 7.01 43.36 -16.63
C GLY A 12 8.03 42.23 -16.45
N GLN A 13 9.30 42.52 -16.21
CA GLN A 13 10.33 41.47 -15.97
C GLN A 13 10.10 40.78 -14.66
N ASN A 14 9.70 41.49 -13.61
CA ASN A 14 9.38 40.88 -12.32
C ASN A 14 8.20 39.89 -12.42
N LEU A 15 7.19 40.17 -13.24
CA LEU A 15 6.06 39.24 -13.43
C LEU A 15 6.49 37.98 -14.15
N LEU A 16 7.32 38.05 -15.19
CA LEU A 16 7.83 36.90 -15.92
C LEU A 16 8.70 36.02 -15.00
N GLU A 17 9.59 36.61 -14.22
CA GLU A 17 10.41 35.89 -13.24
C GLU A 17 9.55 35.15 -12.19
N TRP A 18 8.46 35.77 -11.71
CA TRP A 18 7.51 35.12 -10.81
C TRP A 18 6.79 33.96 -11.47
N TYR A 19 6.39 34.08 -12.74
CA TYR A 19 5.77 32.97 -13.49
C TYR A 19 6.74 31.80 -13.70
N GLU A 20 7.98 32.09 -14.09
CA GLU A 20 9.02 31.09 -14.26
C GLU A 20 9.32 30.34 -12.94
N ALA A 21 9.42 31.07 -11.84
CA ALA A 21 9.62 30.49 -10.51
C ALA A 21 8.44 29.61 -10.10
N LEU A 22 7.20 30.06 -10.34
CA LEU A 22 5.99 29.30 -10.02
C LEU A 22 5.91 28.02 -10.85
N ILE A 23 6.16 28.09 -12.17
CA ILE A 23 6.16 26.94 -13.06
C ILE A 23 7.25 25.95 -12.64
N SER A 24 8.44 26.43 -12.36
CA SER A 24 9.56 25.60 -11.92
C SER A 24 9.26 24.90 -10.59
N ALA A 25 8.70 25.62 -9.63
CA ALA A 25 8.29 25.06 -8.35
C ALA A 25 7.19 24.00 -8.51
N ALA A 26 6.19 24.28 -9.35
CA ALA A 26 5.13 23.33 -9.66
C ALA A 26 5.67 22.06 -10.33
N LEU A 27 6.59 22.21 -11.29
CA LEU A 27 7.23 21.07 -11.96
C LEU A 27 8.00 20.19 -10.97
N VAL A 28 8.81 20.80 -10.11
CA VAL A 28 9.58 20.09 -9.07
C VAL A 28 8.64 19.37 -8.12
N LEU A 29 7.55 20.00 -7.72
CA LEU A 29 6.55 19.41 -6.84
C LEU A 29 5.87 18.20 -7.49
N VAL A 30 5.47 18.30 -8.77
CA VAL A 30 4.91 17.18 -9.55
C VAL A 30 5.91 16.04 -9.66
N LEU A 31 7.18 16.32 -9.94
CA LEU A 31 8.22 15.29 -10.01
C LEU A 31 8.41 14.57 -8.66
N ILE A 32 8.46 15.33 -7.56
CA ILE A 32 8.55 14.75 -6.21
C ILE A 32 7.35 13.86 -5.93
N PHE A 33 6.12 14.37 -6.15
CA PHE A 33 4.91 13.58 -5.93
C PHE A 33 4.87 12.33 -6.81
N SER A 34 5.22 12.42 -8.09
CA SER A 34 5.24 11.28 -9.01
C SER A 34 6.26 10.22 -8.62
N PHE A 35 7.35 10.60 -7.94
CA PHE A 35 8.37 9.66 -7.48
C PHE A 35 7.97 8.94 -6.20
N PHE A 36 7.36 9.65 -5.24
CA PHE A 36 7.07 9.12 -3.91
C PHE A 36 5.70 8.47 -3.81
N PHE A 37 4.71 8.97 -4.57
CA PHE A 37 3.33 8.54 -4.46
C PHE A 37 2.82 7.89 -5.75
N ARG A 38 1.97 6.90 -5.59
CA ARG A 38 1.24 6.26 -6.69
C ARG A 38 -0.24 6.33 -6.41
N ILE A 39 -1.04 6.50 -7.46
CA ILE A 39 -2.49 6.39 -7.39
C ILE A 39 -2.88 5.04 -7.97
N ILE A 40 -3.61 4.25 -7.18
CA ILE A 40 -4.06 2.91 -7.56
C ILE A 40 -5.57 2.82 -7.34
N GLN A 41 -6.26 2.15 -8.24
CA GLN A 41 -7.68 1.84 -8.09
C GLN A 41 -7.84 0.39 -7.65
N VAL A 42 -8.69 0.17 -6.65
CA VAL A 42 -9.04 -1.17 -6.15
C VAL A 42 -9.92 -1.88 -7.18
N ASP A 43 -9.55 -3.10 -7.54
CA ASP A 43 -10.34 -4.00 -8.36
C ASP A 43 -10.64 -5.28 -7.56
N GLY A 44 -11.91 -5.49 -7.25
CA GLY A 44 -12.39 -6.65 -6.51
C GLY A 44 -12.83 -6.36 -5.07
N SER A 45 -13.17 -7.42 -4.34
CA SER A 45 -13.81 -7.38 -3.02
C SER A 45 -12.96 -7.97 -1.89
N SER A 46 -11.73 -8.38 -2.18
CA SER A 46 -10.88 -9.13 -1.22
C SER A 46 -10.49 -8.33 0.03
N MET A 47 -10.62 -7.01 0.00
CA MET A 47 -10.30 -6.12 1.12
C MET A 47 -11.52 -5.50 1.81
N VAL A 48 -12.73 -5.95 1.47
CA VAL A 48 -13.96 -5.54 2.17
C VAL A 48 -13.90 -6.05 3.62
N PRO A 49 -14.26 -5.19 4.63
CA PRO A 49 -14.90 -3.88 4.53
C PRO A 49 -13.93 -2.69 4.42
N THR A 50 -12.62 -2.91 4.57
CA THR A 50 -11.63 -1.82 4.63
C THR A 50 -11.54 -1.04 3.32
N LEU A 51 -11.57 -1.73 2.19
CA LEU A 51 -11.56 -1.14 0.84
C LEU A 51 -12.59 -1.85 -0.03
N VAL A 52 -13.28 -1.05 -0.86
CA VAL A 52 -14.28 -1.57 -1.79
C VAL A 52 -13.85 -1.38 -3.25
N ASN A 53 -14.48 -2.13 -4.14
CA ASN A 53 -14.21 -2.03 -5.56
C ASN A 53 -14.44 -0.60 -6.09
N GLY A 54 -13.47 -0.06 -6.81
CA GLY A 54 -13.50 1.29 -7.35
C GLY A 54 -12.81 2.36 -6.50
N ASP A 55 -12.44 2.06 -5.25
CA ASP A 55 -11.69 2.97 -4.39
C ASP A 55 -10.38 3.41 -5.05
N LYS A 56 -10.06 4.70 -4.92
CA LYS A 56 -8.78 5.24 -5.37
C LYS A 56 -7.90 5.55 -4.18
N LEU A 57 -6.72 4.98 -4.21
CA LEU A 57 -5.77 4.95 -3.11
C LEU A 57 -4.56 5.81 -3.40
N ILE A 58 -4.03 6.47 -2.38
CA ILE A 58 -2.68 7.03 -2.39
C ILE A 58 -1.75 6.04 -1.69
N VAL A 59 -0.70 5.66 -2.41
CA VAL A 59 0.28 4.65 -2.01
C VAL A 59 1.65 5.29 -1.89
N TRP A 60 2.35 5.03 -0.79
CA TRP A 60 3.73 5.44 -0.56
C TRP A 60 4.67 4.26 -0.84
N GLY A 61 5.61 4.42 -1.77
CA GLY A 61 6.53 3.35 -2.18
C GLY A 61 8.01 3.60 -1.88
N ALA A 62 8.46 4.85 -1.90
CA ALA A 62 9.88 5.15 -1.80
C ALA A 62 10.46 4.83 -0.41
N GLY A 63 11.43 3.88 -0.38
CA GLY A 63 12.09 3.49 0.87
C GLY A 63 11.17 2.80 1.88
N TYR A 64 10.03 2.28 1.43
CA TYR A 64 9.10 1.58 2.30
C TYR A 64 9.58 0.17 2.63
N THR A 65 9.48 -0.19 3.91
CA THR A 65 9.69 -1.55 4.41
C THR A 65 8.38 -2.04 5.04
N PRO A 66 7.83 -3.19 4.59
CA PRO A 66 6.55 -3.68 5.08
C PRO A 66 6.54 -3.89 6.59
N GLN A 67 5.43 -3.50 7.23
CA GLN A 67 5.18 -3.75 8.64
C GLN A 67 3.90 -4.56 8.81
N ARG A 68 3.83 -5.35 9.87
CA ARG A 68 2.64 -6.12 10.23
C ARG A 68 1.46 -5.15 10.43
N GLY A 69 0.32 -5.46 9.82
CA GLY A 69 -0.89 -4.63 9.82
C GLY A 69 -1.01 -3.67 8.63
N ASP A 70 0.07 -3.37 7.91
CA ASP A 70 0.02 -2.48 6.76
C ASP A 70 -0.80 -3.08 5.60
N VAL A 71 -1.61 -2.24 4.96
CA VAL A 71 -2.23 -2.58 3.68
C VAL A 71 -1.26 -2.19 2.56
N VAL A 72 -0.89 -3.17 1.75
CA VAL A 72 0.16 -3.01 0.74
C VAL A 72 -0.35 -3.36 -0.66
N ILE A 73 0.31 -2.78 -1.66
CA ILE A 73 0.13 -3.15 -3.05
C ILE A 73 1.26 -4.11 -3.44
N VAL A 74 0.87 -5.29 -3.89
CA VAL A 74 1.77 -6.32 -4.42
C VAL A 74 1.82 -6.20 -5.94
N ASP A 75 3.02 -6.26 -6.53
CA ASP A 75 3.20 -6.13 -7.97
C ASP A 75 2.70 -7.38 -8.73
N SER A 76 2.46 -7.21 -10.01
CA SER A 76 2.08 -8.25 -10.96
C SER A 76 3.21 -9.24 -11.31
N TYR A 77 4.44 -8.98 -10.87
CA TYR A 77 5.59 -9.89 -11.07
C TYR A 77 5.52 -11.15 -10.19
N THR A 78 4.56 -11.22 -9.27
CA THR A 78 4.29 -12.44 -8.50
C THR A 78 3.74 -13.57 -9.38
N SER A 79 3.75 -14.79 -8.88
CA SER A 79 3.22 -15.98 -9.59
C SER A 79 1.76 -15.80 -10.05
N TYR A 80 1.01 -14.94 -9.41
CA TYR A 80 -0.37 -14.61 -9.78
C TYR A 80 -0.50 -13.76 -11.05
N GLY A 81 0.55 -12.97 -11.40
CA GLY A 81 0.59 -12.18 -12.63
C GLY A 81 -0.35 -10.96 -12.69
N LYS A 82 -0.94 -10.56 -11.54
CA LYS A 82 -1.77 -9.35 -11.41
C LYS A 82 -1.44 -8.63 -10.11
N PRO A 83 -1.54 -7.29 -10.06
CA PRO A 83 -1.40 -6.55 -8.82
C PRO A 83 -2.47 -6.98 -7.79
N LEU A 84 -2.07 -7.05 -6.53
CA LEU A 84 -2.98 -7.37 -5.43
C LEU A 84 -2.92 -6.28 -4.37
N VAL A 85 -4.05 -6.01 -3.74
CA VAL A 85 -4.12 -5.22 -2.51
C VAL A 85 -4.39 -6.19 -1.37
N LYS A 86 -3.48 -6.24 -0.38
CA LYS A 86 -3.56 -7.17 0.74
C LYS A 86 -3.02 -6.53 2.02
N ARG A 87 -3.34 -7.15 3.16
CA ARG A 87 -2.79 -6.78 4.47
C ARG A 87 -1.62 -7.69 4.83
N VAL A 88 -0.54 -7.10 5.31
CA VAL A 88 0.61 -7.84 5.88
C VAL A 88 0.22 -8.42 7.23
N ILE A 89 0.21 -9.73 7.33
CA ILE A 89 -0.13 -10.47 8.57
C ILE A 89 1.13 -10.83 9.33
N ALA A 90 2.16 -11.30 8.62
CA ALA A 90 3.41 -11.73 9.22
C ALA A 90 4.59 -11.44 8.31
N LYS A 91 5.78 -11.39 8.88
CA LYS A 91 7.06 -11.10 8.20
C LYS A 91 8.00 -12.29 8.30
N GLY A 92 9.10 -12.25 7.55
CA GLY A 92 10.13 -13.27 7.61
C GLY A 92 10.53 -13.63 9.04
N GLY A 93 10.61 -14.94 9.32
CA GLY A 93 10.86 -15.51 10.64
C GLY A 93 9.62 -15.69 11.54
N ASP A 94 8.50 -15.03 11.23
CA ASP A 94 7.25 -15.22 11.99
C ASP A 94 6.59 -16.56 11.67
N THR A 95 5.88 -17.12 12.66
CA THR A 95 5.05 -18.33 12.48
C THR A 95 3.57 -17.96 12.54
N VAL A 96 2.85 -18.22 11.46
CA VAL A 96 1.40 -18.01 11.35
C VAL A 96 0.69 -19.29 11.69
N SER A 97 -0.37 -19.19 12.50
CA SER A 97 -1.29 -20.29 12.80
C SER A 97 -2.73 -19.85 12.54
N ILE A 98 -3.53 -20.71 11.96
CA ILE A 98 -4.95 -20.45 11.71
C ILE A 98 -5.76 -21.61 12.27
N ASP A 99 -6.70 -21.28 13.16
CA ASP A 99 -7.72 -22.23 13.63
C ASP A 99 -9.02 -21.95 12.88
N TYR A 100 -9.31 -22.79 11.91
CA TYR A 100 -10.49 -22.65 11.07
C TYR A 100 -11.81 -23.01 11.78
N ALA A 101 -11.75 -23.68 12.95
CA ALA A 101 -12.95 -23.96 13.73
C ALA A 101 -13.45 -22.74 14.48
N THR A 102 -12.54 -21.92 14.98
CA THR A 102 -12.85 -20.65 15.66
C THR A 102 -12.72 -19.44 14.71
N GLY A 103 -12.05 -19.61 13.58
CA GLY A 103 -11.75 -18.55 12.62
C GLY A 103 -10.64 -17.59 13.07
N THR A 104 -9.83 -17.99 14.07
CA THR A 104 -8.78 -17.14 14.63
C THR A 104 -7.46 -17.29 13.90
N VAL A 105 -6.76 -16.15 13.73
CA VAL A 105 -5.39 -16.09 13.20
C VAL A 105 -4.45 -15.68 14.32
N ALA A 106 -3.35 -16.41 14.48
CA ALA A 106 -2.31 -16.09 15.44
C ALA A 106 -0.95 -15.98 14.77
N VAL A 107 -0.10 -15.10 15.28
CA VAL A 107 1.29 -14.92 14.83
C VAL A 107 2.19 -15.08 16.04
N ASN A 108 3.16 -16.00 15.96
CA ASN A 108 4.07 -16.35 17.06
C ASN A 108 3.32 -16.76 18.34
N GLY A 109 2.14 -17.38 18.19
CA GLY A 109 1.29 -17.80 19.30
C GLY A 109 0.38 -16.72 19.88
N GLU A 110 0.47 -15.47 19.42
CA GLU A 110 -0.42 -14.38 19.82
C GLU A 110 -1.58 -14.27 18.85
N VAL A 111 -2.82 -14.38 19.33
CA VAL A 111 -4.04 -14.18 18.53
C VAL A 111 -4.16 -12.72 18.10
N LEU A 112 -4.35 -12.49 16.82
CA LEU A 112 -4.51 -11.15 16.28
C LEU A 112 -5.87 -10.55 16.68
N GLN A 113 -5.87 -9.26 16.98
CA GLN A 113 -7.10 -8.47 17.09
C GLN A 113 -7.41 -7.88 15.72
N GLU A 114 -8.51 -8.33 15.12
CA GLU A 114 -8.79 -8.11 13.70
C GLU A 114 -10.10 -7.36 13.49
N ASP A 115 -10.20 -6.15 14.05
CA ASP A 115 -11.40 -5.30 13.96
C ASP A 115 -11.70 -4.86 12.51
N TYR A 116 -10.77 -5.12 11.59
CA TYR A 116 -10.84 -4.74 10.18
C TYR A 116 -11.39 -5.83 9.26
N ILE A 117 -11.62 -7.05 9.73
CA ILE A 117 -12.12 -8.15 8.90
C ILE A 117 -13.66 -8.16 8.83
N ALA A 118 -14.19 -8.64 7.70
CA ALA A 118 -15.64 -8.81 7.52
C ALA A 118 -16.21 -9.91 8.42
N GLU A 119 -15.47 -11.00 8.54
CA GLU A 119 -15.84 -12.20 9.30
C GLU A 119 -14.59 -13.01 9.66
N PRO A 120 -14.62 -13.86 10.69
CA PRO A 120 -13.50 -14.73 11.06
C PRO A 120 -13.07 -15.66 9.92
N THR A 121 -11.82 -16.15 9.97
CA THR A 121 -11.19 -16.95 8.92
C THR A 121 -11.61 -18.42 8.98
N TYR A 122 -12.71 -18.77 8.33
CA TYR A 122 -13.23 -20.14 8.35
C TYR A 122 -12.75 -21.01 7.17
N LEU A 123 -12.37 -20.38 6.04
CA LEU A 123 -11.92 -21.11 4.87
C LEU A 123 -10.40 -21.27 4.84
N GLY A 124 -9.98 -22.53 4.86
CA GLY A 124 -8.62 -22.94 4.55
C GLY A 124 -8.47 -23.17 3.05
N TYR A 125 -7.22 -23.06 2.59
CA TYR A 125 -6.85 -23.39 1.23
C TYR A 125 -5.78 -24.48 1.24
N ASP A 126 -4.74 -24.41 0.42
CA ASP A 126 -3.77 -25.50 0.24
C ASP A 126 -2.47 -25.33 1.05
N VAL A 127 -2.30 -24.21 1.78
CA VAL A 127 -1.18 -24.02 2.72
C VAL A 127 -1.49 -24.69 4.06
N THR A 128 -0.52 -25.43 4.59
CA THR A 128 -0.63 -26.10 5.89
C THR A 128 -0.12 -25.19 7.01
N PHE A 129 -0.84 -25.14 8.12
CA PHE A 129 -0.47 -24.37 9.32
C PHE A 129 -0.12 -25.28 10.49
N PRO A 130 0.78 -24.89 11.42
CA PRO A 130 1.47 -23.61 11.44
C PRO A 130 2.47 -23.46 10.30
N TYR A 131 2.61 -22.22 9.78
CA TYR A 131 3.47 -21.89 8.66
C TYR A 131 4.50 -20.82 9.08
N THR A 132 5.79 -21.13 8.89
CA THR A 132 6.87 -20.15 9.14
C THR A 132 7.17 -19.40 7.85
N VAL A 133 7.08 -18.06 7.93
CA VAL A 133 7.30 -17.15 6.81
C VAL A 133 8.80 -17.11 6.47
N PRO A 134 9.19 -17.37 5.22
CA PRO A 134 10.59 -17.28 4.80
C PRO A 134 11.15 -15.87 4.98
N GLU A 135 12.45 -15.79 5.31
CA GLU A 135 13.16 -14.51 5.42
C GLU A 135 13.09 -13.70 4.13
N GLY A 136 12.95 -12.37 4.26
CA GLY A 136 12.82 -11.45 3.13
C GLY A 136 11.46 -11.49 2.43
N THR A 137 10.48 -12.21 3.01
CA THR A 137 9.11 -12.26 2.49
C THR A 137 8.09 -11.84 3.53
N VAL A 138 6.86 -11.58 3.09
CA VAL A 138 5.72 -11.32 3.96
C VAL A 138 4.57 -12.29 3.63
N PHE A 139 3.83 -12.67 4.66
CA PHE A 139 2.57 -13.39 4.54
C PHE A 139 1.43 -12.39 4.53
N VAL A 140 0.64 -12.38 3.48
CA VAL A 140 -0.43 -11.40 3.29
C VAL A 140 -1.79 -12.07 3.22
N MET A 141 -2.82 -11.40 3.75
CA MET A 141 -4.22 -11.86 3.66
C MET A 141 -5.13 -10.71 3.25
N GLY A 142 -6.25 -11.05 2.62
CA GLY A 142 -7.33 -10.07 2.43
C GLY A 142 -8.14 -9.88 3.70
N ASP A 143 -8.74 -8.71 3.87
CA ASP A 143 -9.63 -8.43 5.00
C ASP A 143 -10.99 -9.16 4.83
N ASN A 144 -11.39 -9.43 3.60
CA ASN A 144 -12.49 -10.36 3.29
C ASN A 144 -11.98 -11.81 3.29
N ARG A 145 -11.76 -12.35 4.49
CA ARG A 145 -11.05 -13.59 4.77
C ARG A 145 -11.51 -14.79 3.96
N ASN A 146 -12.81 -14.94 3.79
CA ASN A 146 -13.39 -16.10 3.11
C ASN A 146 -13.61 -15.86 1.59
N GLN A 147 -13.25 -14.66 1.07
CA GLN A 147 -13.34 -14.30 -0.34
C GLN A 147 -12.06 -13.62 -0.84
N SER A 148 -10.91 -14.14 -0.43
CA SER A 148 -9.61 -13.55 -0.79
C SER A 148 -8.66 -14.61 -1.34
N LEU A 149 -8.07 -14.32 -2.49
CA LEU A 149 -6.90 -15.01 -2.99
C LEU A 149 -5.66 -14.33 -2.40
N ASP A 150 -4.92 -15.04 -1.55
CA ASP A 150 -3.80 -14.51 -0.77
C ASP A 150 -2.79 -15.61 -0.40
N SER A 151 -1.87 -15.35 0.54
CA SER A 151 -0.77 -16.25 0.89
C SER A 151 -1.21 -17.62 1.45
N ARG A 152 -2.48 -17.83 1.73
CA ARG A 152 -3.04 -19.14 2.09
C ARG A 152 -3.14 -20.09 0.90
N TYR A 153 -2.99 -19.57 -0.32
CA TYR A 153 -2.83 -20.39 -1.52
C TYR A 153 -1.36 -20.52 -1.88
N THR A 154 -0.86 -21.74 -2.10
CA THR A 154 0.53 -21.97 -2.54
C THR A 154 0.84 -21.28 -3.86
N TYR A 155 -0.18 -21.08 -4.70
CA TYR A 155 -0.07 -20.35 -5.96
C TYR A 155 0.28 -18.87 -5.79
N VAL A 156 -0.18 -18.23 -4.73
CA VAL A 156 0.22 -16.86 -4.36
C VAL A 156 1.49 -16.88 -3.53
N GLY A 157 1.49 -17.71 -2.48
CA GLY A 157 2.60 -17.89 -1.56
C GLY A 157 2.91 -16.65 -0.72
N CYS A 158 4.06 -16.67 -0.06
CA CYS A 158 4.63 -15.48 0.56
C CYS A 158 5.16 -14.53 -0.51
N ILE A 159 5.00 -13.24 -0.28
CA ILE A 159 5.41 -12.18 -1.21
C ILE A 159 6.80 -11.69 -0.84
N ASP A 160 7.71 -11.65 -1.80
CA ASP A 160 9.02 -11.02 -1.62
C ASP A 160 8.84 -9.53 -1.29
N GLU A 161 9.54 -9.01 -0.30
CA GLU A 161 9.44 -7.61 0.10
C GLU A 161 9.76 -6.65 -1.07
N ARG A 162 10.54 -7.09 -2.05
CA ARG A 162 10.90 -6.33 -3.26
C ARG A 162 9.74 -6.19 -4.25
N ASP A 163 8.75 -7.11 -4.19
CA ASP A 163 7.57 -7.08 -5.04
C ASP A 163 6.45 -6.22 -4.43
N ILE A 164 6.70 -5.55 -3.31
CA ILE A 164 5.77 -4.62 -2.69
C ILE A 164 5.98 -3.22 -3.25
N LEU A 165 5.00 -2.73 -4.00
CA LEU A 165 5.03 -1.39 -4.61
C LEU A 165 4.92 -0.26 -3.59
N GLY A 166 4.37 -0.54 -2.42
CA GLY A 166 4.24 0.42 -1.32
C GLY A 166 3.05 0.16 -0.41
N ARG A 167 2.96 1.01 0.62
CA ARG A 167 1.87 1.03 1.60
C ARG A 167 0.75 1.94 1.17
N VAL A 168 -0.48 1.49 1.34
CA VAL A 168 -1.67 2.34 1.19
C VAL A 168 -1.73 3.31 2.37
N LEU A 169 -1.78 4.61 2.09
CA LEU A 169 -1.90 5.65 3.10
C LEU A 169 -3.35 6.05 3.35
N LEU A 170 -4.07 6.29 2.27
CA LEU A 170 -5.46 6.74 2.36
C LEU A 170 -6.26 6.36 1.12
N CYS A 171 -7.56 6.19 1.30
CA CYS A 171 -8.56 6.23 0.23
C CYS A 171 -8.98 7.69 0.04
N PHE A 172 -8.87 8.23 -1.20
CA PHE A 172 -9.24 9.63 -1.47
C PHE A 172 -10.46 9.77 -2.36
N MET A 173 -10.91 8.69 -2.99
CA MET A 173 -12.15 8.63 -3.77
C MET A 173 -12.76 7.23 -3.67
N PRO A 174 -14.11 7.12 -3.62
CA PRO A 174 -15.06 8.22 -3.55
C PRO A 174 -14.94 9.01 -2.23
N PHE A 175 -15.46 10.23 -2.18
CA PHE A 175 -15.38 11.05 -0.97
C PHE A 175 -16.19 10.49 0.22
N THR A 176 -17.11 9.55 -0.05
CA THR A 176 -17.84 8.81 1.00
C THR A 176 -16.92 7.92 1.82
N ASP A 177 -15.84 7.42 1.22
CA ASP A 177 -14.91 6.46 1.80
C ASP A 177 -13.54 7.12 2.09
N PHE A 178 -13.52 8.47 2.05
CA PHE A 178 -12.30 9.23 2.32
C PHE A 178 -11.79 8.97 3.73
N GLY A 179 -10.58 8.43 3.85
CA GLY A 179 -9.98 8.15 5.14
C GLY A 179 -8.60 7.53 5.07
N VAL A 180 -7.92 7.54 6.22
CA VAL A 180 -6.64 6.84 6.39
C VAL A 180 -6.91 5.36 6.49
N VAL A 181 -6.21 4.57 5.68
CA VAL A 181 -6.27 3.11 5.72
C VAL A 181 -5.34 2.63 6.84
N LYS A 182 -5.92 1.91 7.83
CA LYS A 182 -5.22 1.37 8.99
C LYS A 182 -5.11 -0.14 8.88
#